data_0acc56bb0f25e065725461cf6b9807d8
#
_entry.id   0acc56bb0f25e065725461cf6b9807d8
#
_cell.length_a   1.000
_cell.length_b   1.000
_cell.length_c   1.000
_cell.angle_alpha   90.00
_cell.angle_beta   90.00
_cell.angle_gamma   90.00
#
_symmetry.space_group_name_H-M   'P 1'
#
loop_
_entity.id
_entity.type
_entity.pdbx_description
1 polymer ?
#
loop_
_entity_poly.entity_id
_entity_poly.type
_entity_poly.pdbx_seq_one_letter_code
_entity_poly.pdbx_strand_id
1 'polypeptide(L)'
;MRKKLSISLSTAFLMISGSAYADGNITGTVFNKTTSEPLDFATVVLVNPKKGSPQPIGTTTDENGVFNIPNAPSGKYIVRVSMIGSVTQEREITIGNSEINLGKIELAEDSKLLQEVVVTGQKSQLSVNTERRIFNVSSNIAATGASADELLAAVPSVGVNSEGEISLRGNADVLVWINGKKMGMNDDNRAQILRQLPAEAIESIEVMTNPSSKHSTEGTAGIINIRLKEDHRHGYFGNAETNVDTRGTANVNLNFNYNEGKFESFAGIGLKTQHVPGGSASRRSYDNGTYLNSDGDNKKHENSMFLRLGTSFRPDDRNDVYLSAIGTLGHKWGRTTTTHLSNVPGQWIGNVNNMRESGDTRGANVMLGYKHTFNPDHFIDMNVSYNIWSGPNDNRFHENETWVDGTEESIWQSQHQDVKISNWEAALDYSLQALPWLRFETGYKGNYNHENSPSSYAGGSDENDLLPLDELYNRFKYDTDISALYVNFSGSYEHLTFSAGLRGEMWQIRTRSLGYGQ
;
A
#
# COMPACT_ATOMS: atom_id res chain seq x y z
N MET A 1 29.47 20.13 24.07
CA MET A 1 30.04 18.77 24.19
C MET A 1 29.00 17.76 23.71
N ARG A 2 29.02 17.44 22.43
CA ARG A 2 28.11 16.42 21.83
C ARG A 2 28.83 15.06 21.87
N LYS A 3 28.31 14.13 22.67
CA LYS A 3 28.77 12.73 22.66
C LYS A 3 28.20 12.04 21.42
N LYS A 4 29.06 11.68 20.50
CA LYS A 4 28.76 10.76 19.39
C LYS A 4 28.60 9.36 19.96
N LEU A 5 27.41 8.79 19.86
CA LEU A 5 27.16 7.39 20.17
C LEU A 5 27.41 6.59 18.86
N SER A 6 28.56 5.95 18.78
CA SER A 6 28.88 4.99 17.73
C SER A 6 28.36 3.62 18.15
N ILE A 7 27.30 3.15 17.49
CA ILE A 7 26.80 1.79 17.64
C ILE A 7 27.59 0.90 16.69
N SER A 8 28.53 0.12 17.25
CA SER A 8 29.20 -0.97 16.55
C SER A 8 28.25 -2.17 16.46
N LEU A 9 27.77 -2.46 15.26
CA LEU A 9 27.00 -3.66 14.97
C LEU A 9 27.98 -4.84 14.82
N SER A 10 28.23 -5.58 15.90
CA SER A 10 29.01 -6.83 15.88
C SER A 10 28.11 -7.96 15.37
N THR A 11 28.33 -8.38 14.13
CA THR A 11 27.71 -9.56 13.53
C THR A 11 28.28 -10.82 14.18
N ALA A 12 27.57 -11.38 15.14
CA ALA A 12 27.88 -12.71 15.69
C ALA A 12 27.37 -13.78 14.71
N PHE A 13 28.29 -14.37 13.96
CA PHE A 13 28.05 -15.55 13.15
C PHE A 13 27.98 -16.77 14.05
N LEU A 14 26.78 -17.22 14.41
CA LEU A 14 26.57 -18.45 15.16
C LEU A 14 26.74 -19.64 14.20
N MET A 15 27.89 -20.31 14.27
CA MET A 15 28.05 -21.63 13.66
C MET A 15 27.24 -22.65 14.48
N ILE A 16 26.08 -23.05 13.96
CA ILE A 16 25.34 -24.21 14.44
C ILE A 16 26.01 -25.44 13.87
N SER A 17 26.76 -26.16 14.71
CA SER A 17 27.24 -27.51 14.40
C SER A 17 26.04 -28.44 14.35
N GLY A 18 25.56 -28.76 13.15
CA GLY A 18 24.52 -29.74 12.90
C GLY A 18 25.03 -31.13 13.25
N SER A 19 24.36 -31.80 14.17
CA SER A 19 24.51 -33.24 14.37
C SER A 19 24.09 -33.95 13.09
N ALA A 20 24.99 -34.70 12.47
CA ALA A 20 24.68 -35.55 11.31
C ALA A 20 23.76 -36.69 11.80
N TYR A 21 22.47 -36.55 11.55
CA TYR A 21 21.55 -37.68 11.61
C TYR A 21 21.75 -38.50 10.33
N ALA A 22 21.85 -39.83 10.47
CA ALA A 22 21.89 -40.73 9.35
C ALA A 22 20.49 -40.73 8.71
N ASP A 23 20.41 -40.18 7.51
CA ASP A 23 19.17 -39.99 6.76
C ASP A 23 18.92 -41.16 5.81
N GLY A 24 17.67 -41.65 5.75
CA GLY A 24 17.24 -42.70 4.81
C GLY A 24 16.89 -42.13 3.42
N ASN A 25 17.04 -42.94 2.39
CA ASN A 25 16.58 -42.61 1.04
C ASN A 25 15.28 -43.37 0.76
N ILE A 26 14.24 -42.67 0.25
CA ILE A 26 12.93 -43.25 -0.05
C ILE A 26 12.68 -43.16 -1.55
N THR A 27 12.48 -44.32 -2.19
CA THR A 27 12.21 -44.42 -3.61
C THR A 27 10.89 -45.15 -3.86
N GLY A 28 10.32 -44.96 -5.04
CA GLY A 28 9.14 -45.68 -5.50
C GLY A 28 8.65 -45.18 -6.86
N THR A 29 7.56 -45.77 -7.35
CA THR A 29 6.95 -45.39 -8.62
C THR A 29 5.44 -45.22 -8.46
N VAL A 30 4.86 -44.21 -9.13
CA VAL A 30 3.43 -43.90 -9.09
C VAL A 30 2.79 -44.13 -10.44
N PHE A 31 1.67 -44.85 -10.47
CA PHE A 31 0.94 -45.20 -11.68
C PHE A 31 -0.56 -44.89 -11.54
N ASN A 32 -1.20 -44.63 -12.66
CA ASN A 32 -2.66 -44.63 -12.75
C ASN A 32 -3.18 -46.05 -12.61
N LYS A 33 -4.12 -46.29 -11.70
CA LYS A 33 -4.69 -47.61 -11.45
C LYS A 33 -5.50 -48.15 -12.63
N THR A 34 -6.13 -47.27 -13.42
CA THR A 34 -7.01 -47.64 -14.54
C THR A 34 -6.23 -47.86 -15.83
N THR A 35 -5.32 -46.95 -16.18
CA THR A 35 -4.56 -47.01 -17.44
C THR A 35 -3.24 -47.76 -17.29
N SER A 36 -2.76 -47.97 -16.06
CA SER A 36 -1.40 -48.51 -15.75
C SER A 36 -0.26 -47.68 -16.32
N GLU A 37 -0.49 -46.44 -16.70
CA GLU A 37 0.54 -45.52 -17.18
C GLU A 37 1.24 -44.84 -15.98
N PRO A 38 2.54 -44.53 -16.10
CA PRO A 38 3.26 -43.78 -15.08
C PRO A 38 2.66 -42.38 -14.95
N LEU A 39 2.57 -41.87 -13.72
CA LEU A 39 2.07 -40.54 -13.43
C LEU A 39 3.25 -39.61 -13.15
N ASP A 40 3.50 -38.65 -14.05
CA ASP A 40 4.45 -37.57 -13.88
C ASP A 40 3.85 -36.44 -13.00
N PHE A 41 4.72 -35.71 -12.31
CA PHE A 41 4.33 -34.61 -11.38
C PHE A 41 3.36 -35.02 -10.26
N ALA A 42 3.19 -36.30 -9.94
CA ALA A 42 2.49 -36.71 -8.74
C ALA A 42 3.29 -36.25 -7.49
N THR A 43 2.60 -35.60 -6.55
CA THR A 43 3.23 -35.07 -5.34
C THR A 43 3.36 -36.18 -4.29
N VAL A 44 4.57 -36.40 -3.77
CA VAL A 44 4.88 -37.36 -2.71
C VAL A 44 5.42 -36.61 -1.50
N VAL A 45 4.71 -36.66 -0.35
CA VAL A 45 5.05 -35.92 0.86
C VAL A 45 5.14 -36.84 2.07
N LEU A 46 6.15 -36.65 2.90
CA LEU A 46 6.31 -37.27 4.20
C LEU A 46 5.68 -36.39 5.27
N VAL A 47 4.60 -36.84 5.88
CA VAL A 47 3.91 -36.15 6.97
C VAL A 47 4.26 -36.82 8.29
N ASN A 48 4.81 -36.06 9.23
CA ASN A 48 5.05 -36.55 10.57
C ASN A 48 3.74 -36.49 11.40
N PRO A 49 3.27 -37.58 12.00
CA PRO A 49 2.02 -37.60 12.75
C PRO A 49 2.05 -36.84 14.09
N LYS A 50 3.21 -36.38 14.56
CA LYS A 50 3.32 -35.59 15.79
C LYS A 50 3.04 -34.10 15.54
N LYS A 51 2.11 -33.50 16.30
CA LYS A 51 1.84 -32.04 16.28
C LYS A 51 3.12 -31.26 16.61
N GLY A 52 3.51 -30.31 15.74
CA GLY A 52 4.67 -29.44 15.95
C GLY A 52 5.95 -29.86 15.19
N SER A 53 5.84 -30.75 14.21
CA SER A 53 6.96 -31.16 13.37
C SER A 53 7.38 -30.11 12.35
N PRO A 54 8.69 -30.12 11.95
CA PRO A 54 9.19 -29.25 10.87
C PRO A 54 8.46 -29.49 9.55
N GLN A 55 8.68 -28.58 8.59
CA GLN A 55 8.03 -28.58 7.28
C GLN A 55 7.97 -29.97 6.63
N PRO A 56 6.87 -30.31 5.94
CA PRO A 56 6.76 -31.58 5.25
C PRO A 56 7.87 -31.70 4.19
N ILE A 57 8.56 -32.86 4.17
CA ILE A 57 9.58 -33.19 3.19
C ILE A 57 8.87 -33.86 2.02
N GLY A 58 9.10 -33.43 0.80
CA GLY A 58 8.41 -33.99 -0.36
C GLY A 58 9.17 -33.79 -1.66
N THR A 59 8.70 -34.50 -2.69
CA THR A 59 9.18 -34.43 -4.07
C THR A 59 8.01 -34.65 -5.03
N THR A 60 8.28 -34.54 -6.33
CA THR A 60 7.36 -34.95 -7.42
C THR A 60 7.94 -36.11 -8.20
N THR A 61 7.07 -36.86 -8.84
CA THR A 61 7.50 -37.94 -9.79
C THR A 61 8.03 -37.34 -11.08
N ASP A 62 8.93 -38.08 -11.74
CA ASP A 62 9.43 -37.79 -13.09
C ASP A 62 8.49 -38.36 -14.18
N GLU A 63 8.89 -38.25 -15.47
CA GLU A 63 8.16 -38.72 -16.64
C GLU A 63 7.90 -40.25 -16.63
N ASN A 64 8.67 -41.01 -15.85
CA ASN A 64 8.51 -42.45 -15.67
C ASN A 64 7.73 -42.81 -14.40
N GLY A 65 7.14 -41.78 -13.72
CA GLY A 65 6.46 -41.93 -12.45
C GLY A 65 7.38 -42.23 -11.27
N VAL A 66 8.70 -42.10 -11.41
CA VAL A 66 9.68 -42.41 -10.36
C VAL A 66 9.85 -41.21 -9.43
N PHE A 67 9.90 -41.44 -8.13
CA PHE A 67 10.25 -40.43 -7.16
C PHE A 67 11.41 -40.86 -6.26
N ASN A 68 12.18 -39.89 -5.78
CA ASN A 68 13.25 -40.07 -4.84
C ASN A 68 13.22 -38.92 -3.80
N ILE A 69 13.14 -39.30 -2.50
CA ILE A 69 13.26 -38.35 -1.37
C ILE A 69 14.57 -38.70 -0.65
N PRO A 70 15.67 -37.98 -0.95
CA PRO A 70 16.94 -38.18 -0.29
C PRO A 70 16.96 -37.59 1.11
N ASN A 71 17.78 -38.12 2.00
CA ASN A 71 18.07 -37.56 3.32
C ASN A 71 16.82 -37.37 4.20
N ALA A 72 15.91 -38.35 4.16
CA ALA A 72 14.72 -38.31 5.03
C ALA A 72 15.10 -38.71 6.46
N PRO A 73 14.82 -37.85 7.46
CA PRO A 73 15.19 -38.11 8.87
C PRO A 73 14.53 -39.40 9.40
N SER A 74 15.23 -40.13 10.25
CA SER A 74 14.69 -41.35 10.86
C SER A 74 13.47 -41.05 11.73
N GLY A 75 12.42 -41.89 11.61
CA GLY A 75 11.17 -41.70 12.36
C GLY A 75 9.97 -42.40 11.72
N LYS A 76 8.80 -42.22 12.35
CA LYS A 76 7.53 -42.69 11.77
C LYS A 76 6.90 -41.56 10.95
N TYR A 77 6.53 -41.88 9.73
CA TYR A 77 5.91 -40.95 8.78
C TYR A 77 4.72 -41.59 8.08
N ILE A 78 3.83 -40.72 7.60
CA ILE A 78 2.79 -41.07 6.63
C ILE A 78 3.29 -40.56 5.27
N VAL A 79 3.52 -41.47 4.32
CA VAL A 79 3.75 -41.09 2.93
C VAL A 79 2.40 -40.79 2.33
N ARG A 80 2.21 -39.56 1.88
CA ARG A 80 1.02 -39.14 1.16
C ARG A 80 1.37 -38.92 -0.28
N VAL A 81 0.70 -39.66 -1.18
CA VAL A 81 0.84 -39.50 -2.62
C VAL A 81 -0.45 -38.97 -3.19
N SER A 82 -0.37 -37.85 -3.88
CA SER A 82 -1.53 -37.14 -4.45
C SER A 82 -1.24 -36.63 -5.84
N MET A 83 -2.28 -36.61 -6.67
CA MET A 83 -2.29 -35.98 -7.99
C MET A 83 -3.68 -35.40 -8.26
N ILE A 84 -3.74 -34.32 -9.03
CA ILE A 84 -5.01 -33.71 -9.43
C ILE A 84 -5.84 -34.74 -10.21
N GLY A 85 -7.10 -34.94 -9.80
CA GLY A 85 -7.99 -35.91 -10.43
C GLY A 85 -7.86 -37.35 -9.91
N SER A 86 -7.05 -37.59 -8.88
CA SER A 86 -6.84 -38.92 -8.31
C SER A 86 -7.11 -38.93 -6.80
N VAL A 87 -7.59 -40.05 -6.30
CA VAL A 87 -7.78 -40.30 -4.87
C VAL A 87 -6.42 -40.38 -4.18
N THR A 88 -6.20 -39.50 -3.21
CA THR A 88 -4.95 -39.49 -2.43
C THR A 88 -4.71 -40.82 -1.71
N GLN A 89 -3.51 -41.38 -1.83
CA GLN A 89 -3.07 -42.57 -1.12
C GLN A 89 -2.18 -42.16 0.07
N GLU A 90 -2.41 -42.84 1.21
CA GLU A 90 -1.60 -42.66 2.41
C GLU A 90 -1.06 -44.01 2.88
N ARG A 91 0.21 -44.06 3.26
CA ARG A 91 0.88 -45.27 3.75
C ARG A 91 1.81 -44.91 4.93
N GLU A 92 1.63 -45.60 6.04
CA GLU A 92 2.54 -45.46 7.19
C GLU A 92 3.86 -46.19 6.91
N ILE A 93 4.99 -45.50 7.19
CA ILE A 93 6.33 -46.06 7.07
C ILE A 93 7.17 -45.70 8.30
N THR A 94 8.19 -46.50 8.56
CA THR A 94 9.20 -46.17 9.57
C THR A 94 10.55 -46.04 8.86
N ILE A 95 11.13 -44.84 8.89
CA ILE A 95 12.41 -44.54 8.26
C ILE A 95 13.51 -44.86 9.27
N GLY A 96 14.45 -45.68 8.87
CA GLY A 96 15.70 -46.00 9.56
C GLY A 96 16.91 -45.50 8.75
N ASN A 97 18.07 -46.07 9.01
CA ASN A 97 19.33 -45.71 8.33
C ASN A 97 19.55 -46.45 6.97
N SER A 98 18.51 -47.03 6.38
CA SER A 98 18.58 -47.78 5.14
C SER A 98 17.63 -47.23 4.09
N GLU A 99 17.95 -47.50 2.82
CA GLU A 99 17.07 -47.18 1.69
C GLU A 99 15.76 -47.94 1.80
N ILE A 100 14.63 -47.26 1.56
CA ILE A 100 13.29 -47.84 1.55
C ILE A 100 12.71 -47.68 0.16
N ASN A 101 12.49 -48.78 -0.53
CA ASN A 101 11.76 -48.79 -1.79
C ASN A 101 10.28 -49.13 -1.52
N LEU A 102 9.38 -48.17 -1.77
CA LEU A 102 7.94 -48.31 -1.56
C LEU A 102 7.24 -49.11 -2.69
N GLY A 103 8.00 -49.44 -3.75
CA GLY A 103 7.48 -50.16 -4.91
C GLY A 103 6.48 -49.32 -5.73
N LYS A 104 5.56 -50.03 -6.36
CA LYS A 104 4.49 -49.43 -7.18
C LYS A 104 3.35 -48.91 -6.32
N ILE A 105 3.01 -47.65 -6.46
CA ILE A 105 1.87 -47.00 -5.81
C ILE A 105 0.85 -46.65 -6.89
N GLU A 106 -0.39 -47.14 -6.75
CA GLU A 106 -1.44 -46.92 -7.74
C GLU A 106 -2.46 -45.89 -7.24
N LEU A 107 -2.66 -44.82 -8.01
CA LEU A 107 -3.68 -43.83 -7.76
C LEU A 107 -4.93 -44.11 -8.59
N ALA A 108 -6.09 -44.23 -7.93
CA ALA A 108 -7.37 -44.35 -8.61
C ALA A 108 -7.89 -42.96 -9.00
N GLU A 109 -8.61 -42.87 -10.12
CA GLU A 109 -9.28 -41.63 -10.52
C GLU A 109 -10.40 -41.29 -9.55
N ASP A 110 -10.49 -40.02 -9.14
CA ASP A 110 -11.56 -39.52 -8.27
C ASP A 110 -12.73 -39.01 -9.12
N SER A 111 -13.71 -39.89 -9.32
CA SER A 111 -14.93 -39.56 -10.08
C SER A 111 -15.84 -38.52 -9.42
N LYS A 112 -15.57 -38.10 -8.18
CA LYS A 112 -16.31 -37.03 -7.47
C LYS A 112 -15.78 -35.63 -7.74
N LEU A 113 -14.54 -35.51 -8.26
CA LEU A 113 -13.89 -34.21 -8.52
C LEU A 113 -14.29 -33.54 -9.84
N LEU A 114 -15.22 -34.11 -10.62
CA LEU A 114 -15.71 -33.47 -11.86
C LEU A 114 -16.72 -32.32 -11.63
N GLN A 115 -17.03 -31.95 -10.38
CA GLN A 115 -17.98 -30.87 -10.09
C GLN A 115 -17.40 -29.60 -9.48
N GLU A 116 -16.12 -29.56 -9.11
CA GLU A 116 -15.53 -28.30 -8.62
C GLU A 116 -14.02 -28.25 -8.90
N VAL A 117 -13.69 -27.80 -10.09
CA VAL A 117 -12.31 -27.34 -10.38
C VAL A 117 -12.17 -25.99 -9.68
N VAL A 118 -11.78 -25.98 -8.43
CA VAL A 118 -11.15 -24.79 -7.83
C VAL A 118 -9.77 -24.64 -8.46
N VAL A 119 -9.73 -23.96 -9.58
CA VAL A 119 -8.49 -23.46 -10.16
C VAL A 119 -7.94 -22.44 -9.16
N THR A 120 -7.01 -22.87 -8.30
CA THR A 120 -6.08 -21.97 -7.63
C THR A 120 -5.07 -21.50 -8.69
N GLY A 121 -5.58 -20.82 -9.72
CA GLY A 121 -4.76 -20.08 -10.65
C GLY A 121 -4.08 -18.95 -9.88
N GLN A 122 -2.80 -18.71 -10.13
CA GLN A 122 -2.19 -17.43 -9.76
C GLN A 122 -3.17 -16.35 -10.20
N LYS A 123 -3.63 -15.51 -9.26
CA LYS A 123 -4.50 -14.38 -9.60
C LYS A 123 -3.83 -13.63 -10.75
N SER A 124 -4.51 -13.46 -11.87
CA SER A 124 -3.99 -12.68 -12.99
C SER A 124 -3.50 -11.33 -12.47
N GLN A 125 -2.35 -10.87 -12.92
CA GLN A 125 -1.80 -9.57 -12.53
C GLN A 125 -2.81 -8.42 -12.78
N LEU A 126 -3.64 -8.56 -13.80
CA LEU A 126 -4.73 -7.64 -14.12
C LEU A 126 -6.03 -8.41 -14.26
N SER A 127 -7.05 -8.03 -13.48
CA SER A 127 -8.43 -8.49 -13.69
C SER A 127 -9.33 -7.28 -13.95
N VAL A 128 -10.32 -7.44 -14.82
CA VAL A 128 -11.24 -6.37 -15.23
C VAL A 128 -12.65 -6.76 -14.84
N ASN A 129 -13.29 -5.89 -14.07
CA ASN A 129 -14.72 -5.94 -13.76
C ASN A 129 -15.42 -4.75 -14.43
N THR A 130 -16.74 -4.71 -14.48
CA THR A 130 -17.56 -3.67 -15.13
C THR A 130 -17.23 -2.26 -14.63
N GLU A 131 -16.90 -2.11 -13.34
CA GLU A 131 -16.66 -0.81 -12.70
C GLU A 131 -15.18 -0.53 -12.43
N ARG A 132 -14.34 -1.57 -12.35
CA ARG A 132 -12.95 -1.44 -11.88
C ARG A 132 -11.97 -2.37 -12.58
N ARG A 133 -10.76 -1.91 -12.71
CA ARG A 133 -9.60 -2.72 -13.09
C ARG A 133 -8.82 -3.02 -11.83
N ILE A 134 -8.54 -4.27 -11.56
CA ILE A 134 -7.84 -4.71 -10.36
C ILE A 134 -6.44 -5.16 -10.74
N PHE A 135 -5.45 -4.49 -10.19
CA PHE A 135 -4.04 -4.84 -10.30
C PHE A 135 -3.60 -5.58 -9.04
N ASN A 136 -3.31 -6.87 -9.16
CA ASN A 136 -2.89 -7.73 -8.06
C ASN A 136 -1.39 -7.56 -7.78
N VAL A 137 -1.05 -7.13 -6.58
CA VAL A 137 0.33 -6.81 -6.16
C VAL A 137 1.12 -8.07 -5.81
N SER A 138 0.47 -9.10 -5.29
CA SER A 138 1.13 -10.34 -4.84
C SER A 138 1.91 -11.09 -5.92
N SER A 139 1.64 -10.80 -7.20
CA SER A 139 2.36 -11.36 -8.35
C SER A 139 3.45 -10.43 -8.91
N ASN A 140 3.67 -9.26 -8.30
CA ASN A 140 4.62 -8.27 -8.81
C ASN A 140 5.90 -8.23 -7.96
N ILE A 141 7.02 -8.64 -8.55
CA ILE A 141 8.35 -8.60 -7.91
C ILE A 141 8.78 -7.16 -7.59
N ALA A 142 8.29 -6.16 -8.33
CA ALA A 142 8.59 -4.75 -8.08
C ALA A 142 7.97 -4.21 -6.77
N ALA A 143 7.10 -4.98 -6.10
CA ALA A 143 6.51 -4.58 -4.82
C ALA A 143 7.49 -4.72 -3.64
N THR A 144 8.54 -5.52 -3.78
CA THR A 144 9.48 -5.80 -2.69
C THR A 144 10.31 -4.56 -2.35
N GLY A 145 10.16 -4.05 -1.13
CA GLY A 145 10.87 -2.86 -0.65
C GLY A 145 10.35 -1.52 -1.18
N ALA A 146 9.33 -1.54 -2.04
CA ALA A 146 8.72 -0.35 -2.60
C ALA A 146 7.73 0.30 -1.62
N SER A 147 7.41 1.56 -1.85
CA SER A 147 6.27 2.25 -1.24
C SER A 147 5.05 2.20 -2.14
N ALA A 148 3.89 2.61 -1.61
CA ALA A 148 2.65 2.58 -2.38
C ALA A 148 2.69 3.52 -3.60
N ASP A 149 3.34 4.67 -3.52
CA ASP A 149 3.52 5.60 -4.65
C ASP A 149 4.41 5.00 -5.75
N GLU A 150 5.52 4.33 -5.39
CA GLU A 150 6.36 3.60 -6.34
C GLU A 150 5.61 2.45 -7.02
N LEU A 151 4.78 1.74 -6.25
CA LEU A 151 3.94 0.68 -6.79
C LEU A 151 2.85 1.23 -7.72
N LEU A 152 2.24 2.36 -7.39
CA LEU A 152 1.25 3.03 -8.24
C LEU A 152 1.82 3.45 -9.59
N ALA A 153 3.08 3.85 -9.65
CA ALA A 153 3.77 4.16 -10.91
C ALA A 153 3.88 2.95 -11.87
N ALA A 154 3.82 1.72 -11.34
CA ALA A 154 3.80 0.49 -12.13
C ALA A 154 2.39 0.09 -12.61
N VAL A 155 1.33 0.76 -12.15
CA VAL A 155 -0.06 0.46 -12.54
C VAL A 155 -0.40 1.08 -13.89
N PRO A 156 -0.91 0.33 -14.86
CA PRO A 156 -1.29 0.88 -16.16
C PRO A 156 -2.30 2.03 -16.05
N SER A 157 -2.04 3.13 -16.76
CA SER A 157 -2.85 4.36 -16.79
C SER A 157 -2.70 5.27 -15.56
N VAL A 158 -1.91 4.89 -14.56
CA VAL A 158 -1.56 5.74 -13.41
C VAL A 158 -0.20 6.38 -13.69
N GLY A 159 -0.10 7.68 -13.50
CA GLY A 159 1.16 8.43 -13.52
C GLY A 159 1.48 8.91 -12.12
N VAL A 160 2.75 8.83 -11.74
CA VAL A 160 3.26 9.42 -10.49
C VAL A 160 4.46 10.27 -10.87
N ASN A 161 4.40 11.56 -10.58
CA ASN A 161 5.52 12.46 -10.86
C ASN A 161 6.59 12.42 -9.75
N SER A 162 7.69 13.15 -9.93
CA SER A 162 8.81 13.20 -8.97
C SER A 162 8.43 13.76 -7.60
N GLU A 163 7.33 14.50 -7.50
CA GLU A 163 6.81 15.08 -6.27
C GLU A 163 5.86 14.13 -5.55
N GLY A 164 5.47 13.04 -6.20
CA GLY A 164 4.52 12.04 -5.70
C GLY A 164 3.06 12.40 -6.01
N GLU A 165 2.82 13.36 -6.89
CA GLU A 165 1.47 13.66 -7.36
C GLU A 165 1.00 12.57 -8.32
N ILE A 166 -0.23 12.13 -8.10
CA ILE A 166 -0.83 11.01 -8.83
C ILE A 166 -1.77 11.55 -9.89
N SER A 167 -1.68 10.98 -11.07
CA SER A 167 -2.61 11.25 -12.18
C SER A 167 -3.19 9.95 -12.73
N LEU A 168 -4.40 10.01 -13.25
CA LEU A 168 -5.04 8.91 -13.94
C LEU A 168 -5.31 9.35 -15.39
N ARG A 169 -4.68 8.66 -16.35
CA ARG A 169 -4.71 9.03 -17.78
C ARG A 169 -4.28 10.48 -18.05
N GLY A 170 -3.31 10.98 -17.26
CA GLY A 170 -2.81 12.35 -17.39
C GLY A 170 -3.64 13.42 -16.67
N ASN A 171 -4.76 13.06 -16.04
CA ASN A 171 -5.55 13.98 -15.22
C ASN A 171 -5.20 13.80 -13.73
N ALA A 172 -4.78 14.88 -13.07
CA ALA A 172 -4.39 14.90 -11.66
C ALA A 172 -5.58 14.95 -10.67
N ASP A 173 -6.80 15.25 -11.15
CA ASP A 173 -8.00 15.28 -10.33
C ASP A 173 -8.53 13.85 -10.06
N VAL A 174 -7.72 13.05 -9.33
CA VAL A 174 -7.98 11.65 -8.99
C VAL A 174 -8.14 11.49 -7.49
N LEU A 175 -9.17 10.75 -7.06
CA LEU A 175 -9.33 10.36 -5.67
C LEU A 175 -8.49 9.11 -5.36
N VAL A 176 -7.78 9.12 -4.25
CA VAL A 176 -7.04 7.96 -3.75
C VAL A 176 -7.64 7.52 -2.42
N TRP A 177 -7.94 6.23 -2.33
CA TRP A 177 -8.54 5.61 -1.16
C TRP A 177 -7.69 4.45 -0.65
N ILE A 178 -7.81 4.15 0.63
CA ILE A 178 -7.29 2.94 1.27
C ILE A 178 -8.49 2.19 1.83
N ASN A 179 -8.66 0.92 1.43
CA ASN A 179 -9.81 0.07 1.81
C ASN A 179 -11.17 0.75 1.59
N GLY A 180 -11.30 1.50 0.47
CA GLY A 180 -12.52 2.19 0.10
C GLY A 180 -12.81 3.49 0.87
N LYS A 181 -11.84 4.05 1.59
CA LYS A 181 -11.96 5.28 2.38
C LYS A 181 -10.88 6.29 2.02
N LYS A 182 -11.20 7.57 2.04
CA LYS A 182 -10.24 8.68 1.80
C LYS A 182 -9.11 8.70 2.83
N MET A 183 -9.32 8.22 4.04
CA MET A 183 -8.35 8.18 5.15
C MET A 183 -7.73 9.56 5.46
N GLY A 184 -8.49 10.63 5.30
CA GLY A 184 -8.01 12.00 5.49
C GLY A 184 -6.98 12.47 4.46
N MET A 185 -6.81 11.74 3.34
CA MET A 185 -5.94 12.15 2.25
C MET A 185 -6.55 13.32 1.46
N ASN A 186 -5.74 14.33 1.25
CA ASN A 186 -5.98 15.44 0.33
C ASN A 186 -4.75 15.63 -0.57
N ASP A 187 -4.75 16.62 -1.45
CA ASP A 187 -3.65 16.85 -2.38
C ASP A 187 -2.32 17.17 -1.67
N ASP A 188 -2.36 17.85 -0.51
CA ASP A 188 -1.17 18.26 0.24
C ASP A 188 -0.47 17.10 0.98
N ASN A 189 -1.24 16.11 1.46
CA ASN A 189 -0.72 15.04 2.31
C ASN A 189 -0.66 13.67 1.62
N ARG A 190 -1.35 13.50 0.50
CA ARG A 190 -1.50 12.21 -0.22
C ARG A 190 -0.17 11.56 -0.57
N ALA A 191 0.72 12.32 -1.20
CA ALA A 191 2.04 11.82 -1.58
C ALA A 191 2.82 11.29 -0.38
N GLN A 192 2.78 12.00 0.75
CA GLN A 192 3.49 11.63 1.96
C GLN A 192 2.91 10.39 2.63
N ILE A 193 1.58 10.27 2.71
CA ILE A 193 0.90 9.08 3.25
C ILE A 193 1.26 7.84 2.41
N LEU A 194 1.27 7.97 1.08
CA LEU A 194 1.57 6.86 0.18
C LEU A 194 3.04 6.43 0.21
N ARG A 195 3.97 7.36 0.38
CA ARG A 195 5.39 7.03 0.60
C ARG A 195 5.63 6.25 1.89
N GLN A 196 4.79 6.46 2.91
CA GLN A 196 4.90 5.77 4.19
C GLN A 196 4.21 4.40 4.18
N LEU A 197 3.31 4.15 3.23
CA LEU A 197 2.60 2.89 3.11
C LEU A 197 3.47 1.86 2.36
N PRO A 198 3.92 0.77 3.01
CA PRO A 198 4.71 -0.25 2.36
C PRO A 198 3.91 -1.00 1.31
N ALA A 199 4.49 -1.26 0.14
CA ALA A 199 3.83 -2.02 -0.93
C ALA A 199 3.50 -3.46 -0.51
N GLU A 200 4.28 -4.03 0.40
CA GLU A 200 4.05 -5.36 0.97
C GLU A 200 2.75 -5.46 1.78
N ALA A 201 2.26 -4.34 2.31
CA ALA A 201 0.96 -4.28 2.99
C ALA A 201 -0.22 -4.26 2.02
N ILE A 202 0.03 -4.12 0.71
CA ILE A 202 -0.99 -3.98 -0.31
C ILE A 202 -1.33 -5.35 -0.93
N GLU A 203 -2.60 -5.69 -1.01
CA GLU A 203 -3.11 -6.86 -1.73
C GLU A 203 -3.31 -6.53 -3.22
N SER A 204 -3.99 -5.43 -3.50
CA SER A 204 -4.34 -5.02 -4.85
C SER A 204 -4.59 -3.52 -4.95
N ILE A 205 -4.49 -3.00 -6.17
CA ILE A 205 -4.86 -1.64 -6.53
C ILE A 205 -6.03 -1.71 -7.50
N GLU A 206 -7.14 -1.08 -7.14
CA GLU A 206 -8.34 -1.01 -7.95
C GLU A 206 -8.43 0.38 -8.61
N VAL A 207 -8.53 0.42 -9.92
CA VAL A 207 -8.69 1.67 -10.70
C VAL A 207 -10.11 1.73 -11.24
N MET A 208 -10.90 2.69 -10.76
CA MET A 208 -12.28 2.94 -11.16
C MET A 208 -12.34 4.23 -11.99
N THR A 209 -12.53 4.09 -13.28
CA THR A 209 -12.66 5.24 -14.19
C THR A 209 -14.09 5.74 -14.35
N ASN A 210 -15.06 4.88 -14.04
CA ASN A 210 -16.49 5.20 -14.05
C ASN A 210 -17.11 4.65 -12.74
N PRO A 211 -16.88 5.34 -11.60
CA PRO A 211 -17.41 4.88 -10.32
C PRO A 211 -18.94 4.92 -10.32
N SER A 212 -19.57 3.93 -9.67
CA SER A 212 -21.01 3.87 -9.51
C SER A 212 -21.54 4.99 -8.58
N SER A 213 -22.84 5.18 -8.52
CA SER A 213 -23.50 6.19 -7.67
C SER A 213 -23.21 6.04 -6.16
N LYS A 214 -22.71 4.89 -5.72
CA LYS A 214 -22.21 4.63 -4.36
C LYS A 214 -21.01 5.52 -3.98
N HIS A 215 -20.24 5.96 -4.96
CA HIS A 215 -19.00 6.70 -4.76
C HIS A 215 -19.21 8.22 -4.92
N SER A 216 -18.33 9.02 -4.33
CA SER A 216 -18.37 10.48 -4.46
C SER A 216 -18.17 10.90 -5.91
N THR A 217 -18.78 12.02 -6.30
CA THR A 217 -18.56 12.70 -7.58
C THR A 217 -17.32 13.58 -7.59
N GLU A 218 -16.64 13.76 -6.43
CA GLU A 218 -15.32 14.38 -6.40
C GLU A 218 -14.31 13.54 -7.20
N GLY A 219 -13.42 14.21 -7.93
CA GLY A 219 -12.40 13.55 -8.76
C GLY A 219 -12.90 13.21 -10.15
N THR A 220 -12.65 14.10 -11.09
CA THR A 220 -13.12 13.96 -12.50
C THR A 220 -12.39 12.85 -13.25
N ALA A 221 -11.18 12.47 -12.81
CA ALA A 221 -10.38 11.41 -13.43
C ALA A 221 -10.81 9.99 -13.01
N GLY A 222 -11.41 9.86 -11.82
CA GLY A 222 -11.80 8.58 -11.24
C GLY A 222 -11.22 8.33 -9.85
N ILE A 223 -11.24 7.06 -9.44
CA ILE A 223 -10.84 6.63 -8.09
C ILE A 223 -9.76 5.55 -8.20
N ILE A 224 -8.70 5.68 -7.41
CA ILE A 224 -7.71 4.64 -7.19
C ILE A 224 -7.89 4.15 -5.74
N ASN A 225 -8.27 2.89 -5.58
CA ASN A 225 -8.47 2.29 -4.26
C ASN A 225 -7.39 1.27 -3.96
N ILE A 226 -6.61 1.50 -2.91
CA ILE A 226 -5.56 0.61 -2.43
C ILE A 226 -6.18 -0.35 -1.42
N ARG A 227 -6.20 -1.64 -1.75
CA ARG A 227 -6.65 -2.70 -0.85
C ARG A 227 -5.47 -3.24 -0.07
N LEU A 228 -5.55 -3.15 1.25
CA LEU A 228 -4.54 -3.73 2.13
C LEU A 228 -4.80 -5.22 2.32
N LYS A 229 -3.73 -5.99 2.49
CA LYS A 229 -3.80 -7.43 2.73
C LYS A 229 -4.59 -7.73 3.99
N GLU A 230 -5.51 -8.66 3.88
CA GLU A 230 -6.19 -9.34 4.99
C GLU A 230 -5.78 -10.82 4.89
N ASP A 231 -5.20 -11.35 5.95
CA ASP A 231 -4.75 -12.74 5.95
C ASP A 231 -5.65 -13.58 6.86
N HIS A 232 -6.41 -14.49 6.27
CA HIS A 232 -7.43 -15.30 6.94
C HIS A 232 -6.91 -16.68 7.39
N ARG A 233 -5.58 -16.90 7.40
CA ARG A 233 -5.00 -18.14 7.93
C ARG A 233 -5.29 -18.26 9.43
N HIS A 234 -5.71 -19.45 9.88
CA HIS A 234 -5.93 -19.72 11.29
C HIS A 234 -4.62 -19.74 12.11
N GLY A 235 -4.68 -19.22 13.34
CA GLY A 235 -3.57 -19.13 14.24
C GLY A 235 -2.89 -17.75 14.24
N TYR A 236 -1.63 -17.71 14.64
CA TYR A 236 -0.81 -16.51 14.62
C TYR A 236 0.35 -16.69 13.64
N PHE A 237 0.61 -15.67 12.87
CA PHE A 237 1.69 -15.65 11.90
C PHE A 237 2.14 -14.21 11.69
N GLY A 238 3.34 -14.07 11.18
CA GLY A 238 3.91 -12.76 10.88
C GLY A 238 5.05 -12.86 9.90
N ASN A 239 5.47 -11.71 9.42
CA ASN A 239 6.67 -11.57 8.62
C ASN A 239 7.46 -10.34 9.07
N ALA A 240 8.77 -10.43 8.88
CA ALA A 240 9.69 -9.32 9.01
C ALA A 240 10.42 -9.16 7.68
N GLU A 241 10.53 -7.94 7.22
CA GLU A 241 11.19 -7.61 5.97
C GLU A 241 12.10 -6.41 6.18
N THR A 242 13.28 -6.42 5.55
CA THR A 242 14.20 -5.30 5.54
C THR A 242 14.80 -5.14 4.15
N ASN A 243 14.87 -3.90 3.69
CA ASN A 243 15.43 -3.55 2.39
C ASN A 243 16.41 -2.38 2.56
N VAL A 244 17.47 -2.40 1.75
CA VAL A 244 18.45 -1.32 1.65
C VAL A 244 18.81 -1.12 0.19
N ASP A 245 18.83 0.12 -0.27
CA ASP A 245 19.27 0.46 -1.62
C ASP A 245 20.66 1.12 -1.63
N THR A 246 21.22 1.27 -2.82
CA THR A 246 22.54 1.87 -3.02
C THR A 246 22.59 3.38 -2.78
N ARG A 247 21.43 4.04 -2.63
CA ARG A 247 21.30 5.46 -2.29
C ARG A 247 21.24 5.70 -0.78
N GLY A 248 21.23 4.61 0.01
CA GLY A 248 21.13 4.66 1.46
C GLY A 248 19.69 4.74 1.97
N THR A 249 18.68 4.45 1.11
CA THR A 249 17.31 4.20 1.57
C THR A 249 17.29 2.85 2.29
N ALA A 250 16.70 2.81 3.47
CA ALA A 250 16.50 1.59 4.22
C ALA A 250 15.08 1.55 4.79
N ASN A 251 14.46 0.37 4.77
CA ASN A 251 13.19 0.14 5.43
C ASN A 251 13.19 -1.16 6.23
N VAL A 252 12.34 -1.19 7.26
CA VAL A 252 12.04 -2.37 8.07
C VAL A 252 10.54 -2.44 8.24
N ASN A 253 9.93 -3.56 7.86
CA ASN A 253 8.51 -3.82 8.02
C ASN A 253 8.31 -5.07 8.88
N LEU A 254 7.47 -4.96 9.89
CA LEU A 254 7.05 -6.06 10.75
C LEU A 254 5.54 -6.17 10.70
N ASN A 255 5.02 -7.35 10.41
CA ASN A 255 3.59 -7.62 10.42
C ASN A 255 3.30 -8.83 11.30
N PHE A 256 2.23 -8.74 12.05
CA PHE A 256 1.72 -9.79 12.90
C PHE A 256 0.22 -9.92 12.70
N ASN A 257 -0.28 -11.15 12.60
CA ASN A 257 -1.68 -11.48 12.46
C ASN A 257 -2.05 -12.57 13.47
N TYR A 258 -3.25 -12.47 14.00
CA TYR A 258 -3.85 -13.44 14.91
C TYR A 258 -5.29 -13.71 14.50
N ASN A 259 -5.58 -14.94 14.09
CA ASN A 259 -6.89 -15.36 13.61
C ASN A 259 -7.28 -16.64 14.31
N GLU A 260 -8.04 -16.54 15.37
CA GLU A 260 -8.53 -17.71 16.10
C GLU A 260 -9.90 -17.44 16.73
N GLY A 261 -10.79 -18.42 16.61
CA GLY A 261 -12.13 -18.36 17.15
C GLY A 261 -12.95 -17.24 16.53
N LYS A 262 -13.33 -16.26 17.38
CA LYS A 262 -14.17 -15.12 16.99
C LYS A 262 -13.38 -13.86 16.67
N PHE A 263 -12.06 -13.90 16.78
CA PHE A 263 -11.20 -12.75 16.61
C PHE A 263 -10.27 -12.92 15.41
N GLU A 264 -10.21 -11.87 14.60
CA GLU A 264 -9.23 -11.68 13.55
C GLU A 264 -8.54 -10.34 13.79
N SER A 265 -7.24 -10.36 14.06
CA SER A 265 -6.50 -9.17 14.45
C SER A 265 -5.20 -9.06 13.67
N PHE A 266 -4.78 -7.85 13.40
CA PHE A 266 -3.51 -7.57 12.76
C PHE A 266 -2.80 -6.38 13.43
N ALA A 267 -1.47 -6.42 13.40
CA ALA A 267 -0.60 -5.31 13.76
C ALA A 267 0.54 -5.23 12.76
N GLY A 268 0.88 -4.03 12.33
CA GLY A 268 1.99 -3.80 11.43
C GLY A 268 2.72 -2.51 11.79
N ILE A 269 4.05 -2.53 11.70
CA ILE A 269 4.90 -1.35 11.84
C ILE A 269 5.91 -1.32 10.70
N GLY A 270 6.01 -0.17 10.05
CA GLY A 270 7.01 0.13 9.03
C GLY A 270 7.87 1.31 9.47
N LEU A 271 9.17 1.17 9.32
CA LEU A 271 10.15 2.24 9.54
C LEU A 271 10.93 2.43 8.25
N LYS A 272 11.05 3.67 7.78
CA LYS A 272 11.76 4.00 6.55
C LYS A 272 12.66 5.21 6.74
N THR A 273 13.87 5.14 6.23
CA THR A 273 14.72 6.30 5.96
C THR A 273 14.99 6.36 4.47
N GLN A 274 14.88 7.53 3.86
CA GLN A 274 15.01 7.71 2.42
C GLN A 274 15.88 8.90 2.08
N HIS A 275 16.73 8.74 1.06
CA HIS A 275 17.50 9.80 0.43
C HIS A 275 17.00 9.98 -0.99
N VAL A 276 16.60 11.21 -1.33
CA VAL A 276 16.06 11.54 -2.66
C VAL A 276 16.92 12.65 -3.28
N PRO A 277 18.05 12.30 -3.93
CA PRO A 277 18.78 13.25 -4.75
C PRO A 277 18.00 13.50 -6.04
N GLY A 278 18.04 14.73 -6.52
CA GLY A 278 17.40 15.09 -7.78
C GLY A 278 18.05 16.30 -8.40
N GLY A 279 17.78 16.51 -9.68
CA GLY A 279 18.23 17.66 -10.42
C GLY A 279 17.21 18.08 -11.47
N SER A 280 17.22 19.36 -11.82
CA SER A 280 16.38 19.91 -12.88
C SER A 280 17.19 20.82 -13.78
N ALA A 281 16.85 20.86 -15.06
CA ALA A 281 17.40 21.82 -15.99
C ALA A 281 16.29 22.38 -16.85
N SER A 282 16.21 23.70 -16.96
CA SER A 282 15.27 24.39 -17.83
C SER A 282 16.04 25.36 -18.72
N ARG A 283 15.73 25.33 -20.00
CA ARG A 283 16.29 26.24 -21.01
C ARG A 283 15.14 26.91 -21.73
N ARG A 284 15.06 28.24 -21.61
CA ARG A 284 14.02 29.04 -22.25
C ARG A 284 14.66 30.11 -23.09
N SER A 285 14.38 30.09 -24.38
CA SER A 285 14.83 31.09 -25.34
C SER A 285 13.61 31.77 -25.97
N TYR A 286 13.72 33.06 -26.20
CA TYR A 286 12.67 33.89 -26.81
C TYR A 286 13.10 34.38 -28.18
N ASP A 287 12.15 34.66 -29.05
CA ASP A 287 12.41 35.09 -30.43
C ASP A 287 13.20 36.40 -30.56
N ASN A 288 13.18 37.24 -29.53
CA ASN A 288 13.96 38.48 -29.43
C ASN A 288 15.42 38.25 -29.00
N GLY A 289 15.88 37.01 -28.89
CA GLY A 289 17.24 36.64 -28.49
C GLY A 289 17.48 36.69 -26.99
N THR A 290 16.45 36.93 -26.17
CA THR A 290 16.58 36.80 -24.71
C THR A 290 16.47 35.34 -24.27
N TYR A 291 17.03 35.02 -23.10
CA TYR A 291 16.98 33.68 -22.52
C TYR A 291 16.83 33.72 -21.00
N LEU A 292 16.30 32.63 -20.46
CA LEU A 292 16.30 32.30 -19.03
C LEU A 292 16.66 30.81 -18.88
N ASN A 293 17.81 30.53 -18.33
CA ASN A 293 18.29 29.18 -18.05
C ASN A 293 18.30 28.92 -16.56
N SER A 294 17.90 27.71 -16.15
CA SER A 294 17.89 27.31 -14.75
C SER A 294 18.46 25.92 -14.61
N ASP A 295 19.35 25.72 -13.64
CA ASP A 295 19.89 24.44 -13.23
C ASP A 295 19.66 24.26 -11.72
N GLY A 296 19.02 23.16 -11.35
CA GLY A 296 18.69 22.86 -9.95
C GLY A 296 19.31 21.54 -9.49
N ASP A 297 19.79 21.52 -8.26
CA ASP A 297 20.22 20.33 -7.52
C ASP A 297 19.42 20.26 -6.21
N ASN A 298 18.88 19.09 -5.88
CA ASN A 298 18.19 18.88 -4.63
C ASN A 298 18.70 17.64 -3.90
N LYS A 299 18.69 17.72 -2.57
CA LYS A 299 19.03 16.62 -1.66
C LYS A 299 18.00 16.63 -0.54
N LYS A 300 17.08 15.67 -0.60
CA LYS A 300 16.01 15.51 0.39
C LYS A 300 16.24 14.23 1.18
N HIS A 301 15.90 14.30 2.45
CA HIS A 301 15.91 13.18 3.38
C HIS A 301 14.55 13.09 4.05
N GLU A 302 14.10 11.88 4.26
CA GLU A 302 12.85 11.61 4.96
C GLU A 302 13.01 10.40 5.87
N ASN A 303 12.59 10.56 7.12
CA ASN A 303 12.40 9.46 8.06
C ASN A 303 10.92 9.31 8.32
N SER A 304 10.38 8.11 8.22
CA SER A 304 8.97 7.89 8.44
C SER A 304 8.70 6.60 9.21
N MET A 305 7.58 6.60 9.92
CA MET A 305 7.02 5.46 10.62
C MET A 305 5.56 5.31 10.23
N PHE A 306 5.17 4.10 9.90
CA PHE A 306 3.80 3.69 9.65
C PHE A 306 3.39 2.65 10.69
N LEU A 307 2.21 2.82 11.30
CA LEU A 307 1.60 1.89 12.24
C LEU A 307 0.22 1.51 11.73
N ARG A 308 -0.07 0.20 11.73
CA ARG A 308 -1.38 -0.35 11.36
C ARG A 308 -1.82 -1.34 12.44
N LEU A 309 -3.01 -1.14 12.97
CA LEU A 309 -3.63 -2.01 13.97
C LEU A 309 -5.08 -2.27 13.58
N GLY A 310 -5.57 -3.45 13.86
CA GLY A 310 -7.00 -3.72 13.69
C GLY A 310 -7.43 -5.03 14.31
N THR A 311 -8.72 -5.12 14.59
CA THR A 311 -9.36 -6.33 15.06
C THR A 311 -10.79 -6.38 14.54
N SER A 312 -11.23 -7.58 14.17
CA SER A 312 -12.59 -7.92 13.85
C SER A 312 -13.07 -8.93 14.88
N PHE A 313 -14.22 -8.70 15.46
CA PHE A 313 -14.90 -9.60 16.39
C PHE A 313 -16.17 -10.12 15.74
N ARG A 314 -16.22 -11.42 15.48
CA ARG A 314 -17.34 -12.15 14.89
C ARG A 314 -18.01 -13.01 15.96
N PRO A 315 -19.02 -12.51 16.69
CA PRO A 315 -19.75 -13.29 17.67
C PRO A 315 -20.43 -14.52 17.05
N ASP A 316 -20.83 -14.42 15.80
CA ASP A 316 -21.43 -15.46 14.95
C ASP A 316 -21.11 -15.19 13.47
N ASP A 317 -21.55 -16.08 12.56
CA ASP A 317 -21.30 -16.00 11.11
C ASP A 317 -22.01 -14.83 10.40
N ARG A 318 -22.89 -14.11 11.10
CA ARG A 318 -23.69 -13.01 10.55
C ARG A 318 -23.22 -11.64 10.99
N ASN A 319 -22.53 -11.56 12.11
CA ASN A 319 -22.19 -10.29 12.75
C ASN A 319 -20.68 -10.11 12.78
N ASP A 320 -20.21 -8.95 12.31
CA ASP A 320 -18.82 -8.55 12.34
C ASP A 320 -18.71 -7.13 12.89
N VAL A 321 -18.04 -6.97 14.02
CA VAL A 321 -17.69 -5.67 14.61
C VAL A 321 -16.20 -5.47 14.39
N TYR A 322 -15.79 -4.46 13.65
CA TYR A 322 -14.40 -4.23 13.36
C TYR A 322 -13.92 -2.85 13.82
N LEU A 323 -12.70 -2.82 14.34
CA LEU A 323 -11.97 -1.62 14.73
C LEU A 323 -10.62 -1.63 14.02
N SER A 324 -10.26 -0.55 13.37
CA SER A 324 -8.93 -0.38 12.78
C SER A 324 -8.36 0.98 13.07
N ALA A 325 -7.03 1.05 13.14
CA ALA A 325 -6.28 2.28 13.29
C ALA A 325 -5.06 2.27 12.38
N ILE A 326 -4.78 3.42 11.78
CA ILE A 326 -3.56 3.69 11.03
C ILE A 326 -2.92 4.92 11.65
N GLY A 327 -1.61 4.88 11.88
CA GLY A 327 -0.81 6.00 12.34
C GLY A 327 0.36 6.25 11.41
N THR A 328 0.69 7.52 11.18
CA THR A 328 1.85 7.94 10.40
C THR A 328 2.62 9.02 11.14
N LEU A 329 3.94 8.88 11.20
CA LEU A 329 4.85 9.90 11.69
C LEU A 329 5.96 10.08 10.65
N GLY A 330 6.32 11.31 10.36
CA GLY A 330 7.37 11.61 9.41
C GLY A 330 8.15 12.85 9.79
N HIS A 331 9.41 12.88 9.40
CA HIS A 331 10.26 14.07 9.45
C HIS A 331 11.05 14.16 8.14
N LYS A 332 10.87 15.25 7.42
CA LYS A 332 11.60 15.55 6.20
C LYS A 332 12.52 16.75 6.40
N TRP A 333 13.66 16.72 5.74
CA TRP A 333 14.53 17.87 5.63
C TRP A 333 15.31 17.81 4.33
N GLY A 334 15.65 18.95 3.80
CA GLY A 334 16.33 19.00 2.52
C GLY A 334 16.95 20.33 2.18
N ARG A 335 17.70 20.31 1.07
CA ARG A 335 18.26 21.49 0.46
C ARG A 335 18.07 21.41 -1.05
N THR A 336 17.58 22.51 -1.62
CA THR A 336 17.50 22.73 -3.06
C THR A 336 18.34 23.97 -3.39
N THR A 337 19.23 23.85 -4.36
CA THR A 337 19.97 24.98 -4.91
C THR A 337 19.58 25.12 -6.37
N THR A 338 19.10 26.28 -6.78
CA THR A 338 18.76 26.57 -8.17
C THR A 338 19.58 27.78 -8.64
N THR A 339 20.30 27.61 -9.72
CA THR A 339 21.05 28.69 -10.37
C THR A 339 20.30 29.12 -11.62
N HIS A 340 20.02 30.39 -11.71
CA HIS A 340 19.38 31.00 -12.86
C HIS A 340 20.34 31.94 -13.58
N LEU A 341 20.32 31.92 -14.91
CA LEU A 341 21.06 32.83 -15.78
C LEU A 341 20.06 33.47 -16.76
N SER A 342 20.12 34.79 -16.87
CA SER A 342 19.21 35.57 -17.72
C SER A 342 19.97 36.67 -18.46
N ASN A 343 19.50 37.03 -19.65
CA ASN A 343 19.87 38.27 -20.35
C ASN A 343 18.61 39.13 -20.65
N VAL A 344 17.52 38.89 -19.92
CA VAL A 344 16.29 39.66 -20.08
C VAL A 344 16.54 41.08 -19.52
N PRO A 345 16.28 42.15 -20.32
CA PRO A 345 16.49 43.53 -19.83
C PRO A 345 15.67 43.85 -18.58
N GLY A 346 16.30 44.51 -17.60
CA GLY A 346 15.65 44.88 -16.35
C GLY A 346 15.53 43.76 -15.32
N GLN A 347 16.14 42.60 -15.58
CA GLN A 347 16.30 41.51 -14.64
C GLN A 347 17.76 41.33 -14.24
N TRP A 348 17.98 40.57 -13.17
CA TRP A 348 19.30 40.07 -12.79
C TRP A 348 19.90 39.20 -13.93
N ILE A 349 21.22 39.19 -14.06
CA ILE A 349 21.95 38.32 -15.02
C ILE A 349 22.23 36.93 -14.44
N GLY A 350 22.31 36.85 -13.11
CA GLY A 350 22.49 35.62 -12.35
C GLY A 350 21.68 35.66 -11.06
N ASN A 351 21.03 34.56 -10.69
CA ASN A 351 20.39 34.39 -9.40
C ASN A 351 20.71 32.98 -8.88
N VAL A 352 21.15 32.88 -7.65
CA VAL A 352 21.38 31.61 -6.95
C VAL A 352 20.38 31.54 -5.78
N ASN A 353 19.39 30.70 -5.92
CA ASN A 353 18.39 30.44 -4.88
C ASN A 353 18.75 29.15 -4.12
N ASN A 354 18.95 29.28 -2.82
CA ASN A 354 19.14 28.17 -1.89
C ASN A 354 17.94 28.05 -0.97
N MET A 355 17.19 26.98 -1.11
CA MET A 355 16.08 26.64 -0.23
C MET A 355 16.50 25.53 0.74
N ARG A 356 16.20 25.71 2.01
CA ARG A 356 16.25 24.66 3.04
C ARG A 356 14.82 24.40 3.53
N GLU A 357 14.44 23.14 3.51
CA GLU A 357 13.14 22.71 4.02
C GLU A 357 13.29 21.80 5.24
N SER A 358 12.38 21.90 6.20
CA SER A 358 12.25 20.98 7.32
C SER A 358 10.79 20.91 7.72
N GLY A 359 10.27 19.69 7.92
CA GLY A 359 8.86 19.52 8.28
C GLY A 359 8.60 18.20 8.96
N ASP A 360 7.60 18.21 9.82
CA ASP A 360 7.07 17.02 10.48
C ASP A 360 5.73 16.62 9.85
N THR A 361 5.39 15.36 9.95
CA THR A 361 4.07 14.85 9.62
C THR A 361 3.56 13.96 10.74
N ARG A 362 2.32 14.14 11.11
CA ARG A 362 1.62 13.32 12.11
C ARG A 362 0.21 13.09 11.61
N GLY A 363 -0.12 11.81 11.41
CA GLY A 363 -1.43 11.42 10.95
C GLY A 363 -1.96 10.26 11.78
N ALA A 364 -3.26 10.24 12.01
CA ALA A 364 -3.96 9.09 12.58
C ALA A 364 -5.35 8.97 11.98
N ASN A 365 -5.74 7.73 11.68
CA ASN A 365 -7.10 7.34 11.33
C ASN A 365 -7.56 6.26 12.29
N VAL A 366 -8.78 6.37 12.79
CA VAL A 366 -9.45 5.32 13.56
C VAL A 366 -10.81 5.08 12.92
N MET A 367 -11.14 3.81 12.66
CA MET A 367 -12.41 3.41 12.07
C MET A 367 -13.05 2.32 12.93
N LEU A 368 -14.32 2.52 13.25
CA LEU A 368 -15.21 1.53 13.87
C LEU A 368 -16.31 1.19 12.89
N GLY A 369 -16.59 -0.11 12.71
CA GLY A 369 -17.67 -0.53 11.85
C GLY A 369 -18.39 -1.76 12.37
N TYR A 370 -19.57 -1.99 11.79
CA TYR A 370 -20.42 -3.13 12.05
C TYR A 370 -21.04 -3.60 10.73
N LYS A 371 -20.88 -4.89 10.44
CA LYS A 371 -21.52 -5.53 9.31
C LYS A 371 -22.44 -6.63 9.79
N HIS A 372 -23.69 -6.60 9.32
CA HIS A 372 -24.65 -7.70 9.50
C HIS A 372 -24.94 -8.36 8.15
N THR A 373 -24.73 -9.66 8.06
CA THR A 373 -24.95 -10.48 6.87
C THR A 373 -26.19 -11.36 7.07
N PHE A 374 -27.27 -11.05 6.38
CA PHE A 374 -28.48 -11.87 6.39
C PHE A 374 -28.27 -13.18 5.63
N ASN A 375 -27.57 -13.09 4.49
CA ASN A 375 -27.04 -14.16 3.66
C ASN A 375 -25.90 -13.60 2.79
N PRO A 376 -25.11 -14.42 2.06
CA PRO A 376 -23.92 -13.94 1.32
C PRO A 376 -24.16 -12.77 0.36
N ASP A 377 -25.40 -12.67 -0.15
CA ASP A 377 -25.79 -11.64 -1.13
C ASP A 377 -26.70 -10.55 -0.54
N HIS A 378 -26.90 -10.56 0.78
CA HIS A 378 -27.75 -9.60 1.49
C HIS A 378 -27.10 -9.17 2.80
N PHE A 379 -26.69 -7.91 2.88
CA PHE A 379 -26.00 -7.37 4.07
C PHE A 379 -26.27 -5.88 4.26
N ILE A 380 -26.01 -5.44 5.48
CA ILE A 380 -25.89 -4.04 5.87
C ILE A 380 -24.49 -3.82 6.47
N ASP A 381 -23.82 -2.73 6.08
CA ASP A 381 -22.51 -2.34 6.57
C ASP A 381 -22.56 -0.88 7.05
N MET A 382 -22.19 -0.64 8.28
CA MET A 382 -22.14 0.68 8.90
C MET A 382 -20.73 0.95 9.39
N ASN A 383 -20.20 2.13 9.12
CA ASN A 383 -18.91 2.52 9.66
C ASN A 383 -18.80 4.01 9.90
N VAL A 384 -17.99 4.35 10.89
CA VAL A 384 -17.59 5.72 11.21
C VAL A 384 -16.08 5.74 11.34
N SER A 385 -15.43 6.72 10.72
CA SER A 385 -14.01 6.95 10.88
C SER A 385 -13.71 8.39 11.26
N TYR A 386 -12.64 8.56 12.02
CA TYR A 386 -12.08 9.85 12.37
C TYR A 386 -10.63 9.93 11.93
N ASN A 387 -10.31 10.96 11.20
CA ASN A 387 -8.98 11.24 10.69
C ASN A 387 -8.46 12.53 11.28
N ILE A 388 -7.20 12.54 11.68
CA ILE A 388 -6.44 13.75 12.01
C ILE A 388 -5.13 13.73 11.24
N TRP A 389 -4.71 14.89 10.77
CA TRP A 389 -3.42 15.08 10.14
C TRP A 389 -2.86 16.45 10.50
N SER A 390 -1.55 16.53 10.73
CA SER A 390 -0.82 17.75 10.96
C SER A 390 0.54 17.68 10.28
N GLY A 391 0.90 18.75 9.55
CA GLY A 391 2.14 18.83 8.79
C GLY A 391 2.77 20.22 8.88
N PRO A 392 3.39 20.58 10.02
CA PRO A 392 4.19 21.81 10.07
C PRO A 392 5.38 21.71 9.12
N ASN A 393 5.64 22.78 8.39
CA ASN A 393 6.71 22.90 7.42
C ASN A 393 7.39 24.26 7.52
N ASP A 394 8.73 24.23 7.63
CA ASP A 394 9.58 25.39 7.66
C ASP A 394 10.44 25.42 6.40
N ASN A 395 10.31 26.48 5.63
CA ASN A 395 11.16 26.75 4.47
C ASN A 395 11.99 28.01 4.72
N ARG A 396 13.26 27.96 4.42
CA ARG A 396 14.16 29.10 4.40
C ARG A 396 14.76 29.26 3.02
N PHE A 397 14.66 30.44 2.48
CA PHE A 397 15.16 30.82 1.17
C PHE A 397 16.29 31.82 1.33
N HIS A 398 17.34 31.63 0.54
CA HIS A 398 18.42 32.57 0.40
C HIS A 398 18.68 32.79 -1.08
N GLU A 399 18.39 33.97 -1.57
CA GLU A 399 18.60 34.39 -2.94
C GLU A 399 19.77 35.36 -3.02
N ASN A 400 20.70 35.09 -3.95
CA ASN A 400 21.77 35.99 -4.30
C ASN A 400 21.58 36.40 -5.77
N GLU A 401 21.27 37.65 -5.98
CA GLU A 401 21.06 38.24 -7.29
C GLU A 401 22.31 39.02 -7.73
N THR A 402 22.71 38.82 -8.98
CA THR A 402 23.79 39.59 -9.63
C THR A 402 23.18 40.38 -10.78
N TRP A 403 23.33 41.68 -10.75
CA TRP A 403 22.79 42.60 -11.73
C TRP A 403 23.81 42.96 -12.83
N VAL A 404 23.33 43.51 -13.95
CA VAL A 404 24.16 43.87 -15.11
C VAL A 404 25.28 44.86 -14.77
N ASP A 405 25.06 45.75 -13.81
CA ASP A 405 26.05 46.74 -13.34
C ASP A 405 27.06 46.17 -12.34
N GLY A 406 26.96 44.87 -12.04
CA GLY A 406 27.81 44.18 -11.09
C GLY A 406 27.33 44.31 -9.64
N THR A 407 26.19 44.93 -9.39
CA THR A 407 25.60 44.97 -8.04
C THR A 407 25.15 43.56 -7.63
N GLU A 408 25.40 43.20 -6.38
CA GLU A 408 24.91 41.96 -5.76
C GLU A 408 23.91 42.31 -4.69
N GLU A 409 22.78 41.58 -4.68
CA GLU A 409 21.76 41.69 -3.67
C GLU A 409 21.50 40.34 -3.02
N SER A 410 21.45 40.30 -1.70
CA SER A 410 21.21 39.11 -0.90
C SER A 410 19.91 39.24 -0.14
N ILE A 411 18.99 38.31 -0.37
CA ILE A 411 17.63 38.31 0.18
C ILE A 411 17.44 37.01 0.95
N TRP A 412 17.03 37.13 2.21
CA TRP A 412 16.65 36.02 3.05
C TRP A 412 15.15 36.06 3.33
N GLN A 413 14.53 34.89 3.23
CA GLN A 413 13.11 34.72 3.54
C GLN A 413 12.89 33.44 4.33
N SER A 414 11.92 33.45 5.22
CA SER A 414 11.43 32.25 5.86
C SER A 414 9.90 32.16 5.73
N GLN A 415 9.42 30.94 5.54
CA GLN A 415 8.00 30.60 5.53
C GLN A 415 7.79 29.50 6.55
N HIS A 416 6.82 29.72 7.43
CA HIS A 416 6.31 28.68 8.33
C HIS A 416 4.84 28.43 8.00
N GLN A 417 4.49 27.14 7.79
CA GLN A 417 3.12 26.71 7.55
C GLN A 417 2.78 25.56 8.50
N ASP A 418 1.62 25.59 9.16
CA ASP A 418 1.17 24.54 10.07
C ASP A 418 -0.23 24.07 9.67
N VAL A 419 -0.29 23.14 8.73
CA VAL A 419 -1.55 22.57 8.24
C VAL A 419 -2.10 21.56 9.25
N LYS A 420 -3.36 21.72 9.63
CA LYS A 420 -4.10 20.80 10.50
C LYS A 420 -5.43 20.45 9.85
N ILE A 421 -5.66 19.16 9.69
CA ILE A 421 -6.88 18.62 9.09
C ILE A 421 -7.50 17.66 10.08
N SER A 422 -8.82 17.75 10.25
CA SER A 422 -9.62 16.74 10.92
C SER A 422 -10.84 16.42 10.07
N ASN A 423 -11.16 15.13 9.97
CA ASN A 423 -12.23 14.66 9.11
C ASN A 423 -13.01 13.54 9.78
N TRP A 424 -14.35 13.63 9.76
CA TRP A 424 -15.26 12.56 10.11
C TRP A 424 -15.88 11.99 8.84
N GLU A 425 -15.85 10.68 8.70
CA GLU A 425 -16.59 9.97 7.65
C GLU A 425 -17.58 9.01 8.30
N ALA A 426 -18.80 8.99 7.79
CA ALA A 426 -19.84 8.04 8.18
C ALA A 426 -20.42 7.38 6.94
N ALA A 427 -20.63 6.08 6.98
CA ALA A 427 -21.23 5.34 5.88
C ALA A 427 -22.22 4.30 6.41
N LEU A 428 -23.34 4.17 5.70
CA LEU A 428 -24.32 3.12 5.84
C LEU A 428 -24.58 2.58 4.44
N ASP A 429 -24.23 1.33 4.19
CA ASP A 429 -24.43 0.63 2.92
C ASP A 429 -25.37 -0.56 3.12
N TYR A 430 -26.43 -0.66 2.33
CA TYR A 430 -27.32 -1.81 2.24
C TYR A 430 -27.20 -2.42 0.86
N SER A 431 -27.00 -3.73 0.78
CA SER A 431 -26.91 -4.48 -0.48
C SER A 431 -27.79 -5.71 -0.44
N LEU A 432 -28.53 -5.92 -1.50
CA LEU A 432 -29.46 -7.05 -1.68
C LEU A 432 -29.38 -7.57 -3.10
N GLN A 433 -29.13 -8.87 -3.28
CA GLN A 433 -29.36 -9.55 -4.55
C GLN A 433 -30.86 -9.78 -4.69
N ALA A 434 -31.54 -8.82 -5.34
CA ALA A 434 -32.99 -8.84 -5.48
C ALA A 434 -33.49 -9.96 -6.41
N LEU A 435 -32.71 -10.25 -7.46
CA LEU A 435 -32.91 -11.36 -8.39
C LEU A 435 -31.56 -12.01 -8.70
N PRO A 436 -31.48 -13.23 -9.22
CA PRO A 436 -30.21 -13.88 -9.56
C PRO A 436 -29.30 -13.06 -10.46
N TRP A 437 -29.88 -12.18 -11.27
CA TRP A 437 -29.19 -11.31 -12.23
C TRP A 437 -29.20 -9.83 -11.83
N LEU A 438 -29.89 -9.41 -10.73
CA LEU A 438 -30.08 -8.01 -10.35
C LEU A 438 -29.70 -7.77 -8.88
N ARG A 439 -28.69 -6.93 -8.66
CA ARG A 439 -28.30 -6.40 -7.35
C ARG A 439 -28.86 -5.00 -7.14
N PHE A 440 -29.42 -4.77 -5.98
CA PHE A 440 -29.84 -3.47 -5.47
C PHE A 440 -28.92 -3.02 -4.35
N GLU A 441 -28.44 -1.78 -4.42
CA GLU A 441 -27.64 -1.16 -3.37
C GLU A 441 -28.21 0.23 -3.06
N THR A 442 -28.21 0.59 -1.78
CA THR A 442 -28.58 1.94 -1.33
C THR A 442 -27.81 2.28 -0.07
N GLY A 443 -27.70 3.57 0.23
CA GLY A 443 -27.00 3.97 1.46
C GLY A 443 -26.85 5.46 1.63
N TYR A 444 -26.22 5.77 2.76
CA TYR A 444 -25.85 7.12 3.17
C TYR A 444 -24.32 7.26 3.23
N LYS A 445 -23.79 8.40 2.83
CA LYS A 445 -22.38 8.79 2.98
C LYS A 445 -22.32 10.20 3.55
N GLY A 446 -21.63 10.36 4.66
CA GLY A 446 -21.29 11.66 5.26
C GLY A 446 -19.79 11.87 5.28
N ASN A 447 -19.35 13.10 4.96
CA ASN A 447 -17.96 13.53 5.05
C ASN A 447 -17.94 14.95 5.62
N TYR A 448 -17.26 15.13 6.75
CA TYR A 448 -17.20 16.39 7.49
C TYR A 448 -15.74 16.75 7.72
N ASN A 449 -15.23 17.65 6.90
CA ASN A 449 -13.83 18.05 6.90
C ASN A 449 -13.65 19.44 7.50
N HIS A 450 -12.64 19.56 8.35
CA HIS A 450 -12.19 20.83 8.92
C HIS A 450 -10.68 20.95 8.69
N GLU A 451 -10.27 22.01 8.00
CA GLU A 451 -8.88 22.36 7.75
C GLU A 451 -8.55 23.74 8.32
N ASN A 452 -7.37 23.85 8.91
CA ASN A 452 -6.81 25.10 9.40
C ASN A 452 -5.33 25.17 9.02
N SER A 453 -4.99 26.13 8.19
CA SER A 453 -3.67 26.27 7.57
C SER A 453 -3.13 27.69 7.75
N PRO A 454 -2.56 28.03 8.93
CA PRO A 454 -1.85 29.28 9.09
C PRO A 454 -0.51 29.25 8.34
N SER A 455 -0.16 30.36 7.69
CA SER A 455 1.11 30.60 7.04
C SER A 455 1.68 31.95 7.50
N SER A 456 2.91 31.98 7.94
CA SER A 456 3.65 33.17 8.31
C SER A 456 4.93 33.31 7.53
N TYR A 457 5.37 34.53 7.30
CA TYR A 457 6.54 34.85 6.51
C TYR A 457 7.41 35.85 7.27
N ALA A 458 8.71 35.76 7.08
CA ALA A 458 9.66 36.79 7.52
C ALA A 458 10.72 37.00 6.45
N GLY A 459 11.28 38.20 6.34
CA GLY A 459 12.29 38.54 5.34
C GLY A 459 13.29 39.56 5.85
N GLY A 460 14.46 39.57 5.20
CA GLY A 460 15.54 40.48 5.55
C GLY A 460 16.77 40.27 4.68
N SER A 461 17.81 41.08 4.91
CA SER A 461 19.09 40.94 4.23
C SER A 461 20.10 40.04 4.98
N ASP A 462 19.76 39.60 6.21
CA ASP A 462 20.57 38.70 7.04
C ASP A 462 19.73 37.57 7.60
N GLU A 463 20.27 36.36 7.62
CA GLU A 463 19.56 35.13 8.11
C GLU A 463 19.13 35.25 9.59
N ASN A 464 19.90 36.00 10.38
CA ASN A 464 19.67 36.10 11.83
C ASN A 464 18.80 37.30 12.23
N ASP A 465 18.44 38.17 11.27
CA ASP A 465 17.64 39.40 11.51
C ASP A 465 16.47 39.45 10.52
N LEU A 466 15.65 38.41 10.51
CA LEU A 466 14.44 38.35 9.69
C LEU A 466 13.29 39.05 10.43
N LEU A 467 12.68 40.01 9.77
CA LEU A 467 11.51 40.72 10.27
C LEU A 467 10.22 40.07 9.79
N PRO A 468 9.21 39.91 10.65
CA PRO A 468 7.92 39.40 10.24
C PRO A 468 7.31 40.22 9.10
N LEU A 469 6.77 39.55 8.09
CA LEU A 469 6.01 40.15 7.00
C LEU A 469 4.51 39.94 7.29
N ASP A 470 3.98 40.68 8.23
CA ASP A 470 2.61 40.53 8.76
C ASP A 470 1.53 40.69 7.67
N GLU A 471 1.81 41.44 6.61
CA GLU A 471 0.95 41.60 5.44
C GLU A 471 0.82 40.33 4.59
N LEU A 472 1.80 39.41 4.68
CA LEU A 472 1.79 38.11 4.02
C LEU A 472 1.21 37.00 4.92
N TYR A 473 0.97 37.29 6.20
CA TYR A 473 0.34 36.33 7.09
C TYR A 473 -1.07 35.99 6.59
N ASN A 474 -1.33 34.68 6.50
CA ASN A 474 -2.67 34.19 6.18
C ASN A 474 -2.99 32.97 7.03
N ARG A 475 -4.21 32.93 7.56
CA ARG A 475 -4.77 31.75 8.20
C ARG A 475 -5.98 31.30 7.41
N PHE A 476 -5.77 30.30 6.57
CA PHE A 476 -6.83 29.72 5.78
C PHE A 476 -7.59 28.65 6.59
N LYS A 477 -8.90 28.78 6.64
CA LYS A 477 -9.81 27.79 7.21
C LYS A 477 -10.77 27.32 6.14
N TYR A 478 -10.93 26.01 6.05
CA TYR A 478 -11.78 25.36 5.07
C TYR A 478 -12.60 24.26 5.73
N ASP A 479 -13.91 24.47 5.80
CA ASP A 479 -14.88 23.51 6.32
C ASP A 479 -15.74 23.00 5.17
N THR A 480 -15.86 21.68 5.03
CA THR A 480 -16.71 21.03 4.03
C THR A 480 -17.57 19.97 4.69
N ASP A 481 -18.87 20.14 4.63
CA ASP A 481 -19.86 19.17 5.10
C ASP A 481 -20.58 18.59 3.89
N ILE A 482 -20.44 17.30 3.65
CA ILE A 482 -21.08 16.58 2.55
C ILE A 482 -21.96 15.48 3.11
N SER A 483 -23.23 15.48 2.72
CA SER A 483 -24.18 14.40 3.03
C SER A 483 -24.79 13.91 1.73
N ALA A 484 -24.78 12.61 1.51
CA ALA A 484 -25.25 12.00 0.29
C ALA A 484 -26.11 10.76 0.55
N LEU A 485 -27.15 10.62 -0.26
CA LEU A 485 -27.95 9.40 -0.38
C LEU A 485 -27.78 8.86 -1.81
N TYR A 486 -27.70 7.54 -1.93
CA TYR A 486 -27.59 6.91 -3.24
C TYR A 486 -28.46 5.67 -3.36
N VAL A 487 -28.82 5.35 -4.60
CA VAL A 487 -29.44 4.11 -5.03
C VAL A 487 -28.72 3.62 -6.27
N ASN A 488 -28.40 2.35 -6.34
CA ASN A 488 -27.75 1.71 -7.47
C ASN A 488 -28.39 0.36 -7.80
N PHE A 489 -28.54 0.10 -9.10
CA PHE A 489 -28.97 -1.19 -9.64
C PHE A 489 -27.86 -1.68 -10.57
N SER A 490 -27.35 -2.87 -10.35
CA SER A 490 -26.34 -3.48 -11.21
C SER A 490 -26.67 -4.94 -11.45
N GLY A 491 -26.26 -5.46 -12.61
CA GLY A 491 -26.58 -6.85 -12.91
C GLY A 491 -25.99 -7.31 -14.23
N SER A 492 -26.14 -8.62 -14.44
CA SER A 492 -25.76 -9.30 -15.67
C SER A 492 -26.87 -10.26 -16.07
N TYR A 493 -27.40 -10.06 -17.26
CA TYR A 493 -28.42 -10.93 -17.84
C TYR A 493 -27.98 -11.38 -19.22
N GLU A 494 -27.77 -12.70 -19.39
CA GLU A 494 -27.19 -13.30 -20.60
C GLU A 494 -25.86 -12.63 -21.00
N HIS A 495 -25.85 -11.85 -22.08
CA HIS A 495 -24.66 -11.16 -22.61
C HIS A 495 -24.61 -9.68 -22.23
N LEU A 496 -25.61 -9.17 -21.50
CA LEU A 496 -25.71 -7.77 -21.11
C LEU A 496 -25.32 -7.59 -19.64
N THR A 497 -24.30 -6.79 -19.38
CA THR A 497 -23.96 -6.30 -18.05
C THR A 497 -24.27 -4.81 -17.96
N PHE A 498 -24.97 -4.39 -16.92
CA PHE A 498 -25.40 -3.01 -16.73
C PHE A 498 -25.22 -2.54 -15.29
N SER A 499 -25.08 -1.24 -15.13
CA SER A 499 -25.14 -0.53 -13.84
C SER A 499 -25.84 0.81 -14.07
N ALA A 500 -26.82 1.13 -13.23
CA ALA A 500 -27.56 2.38 -13.25
C ALA A 500 -27.85 2.83 -11.82
N GLY A 501 -27.61 4.11 -11.52
CA GLY A 501 -27.81 4.62 -10.19
C GLY A 501 -28.06 6.12 -10.15
N LEU A 502 -28.60 6.54 -9.01
CA LEU A 502 -28.83 7.94 -8.68
C LEU A 502 -28.16 8.25 -7.35
N ARG A 503 -27.62 9.44 -7.25
CA ARG A 503 -27.04 9.99 -6.03
C ARG A 503 -27.46 11.44 -5.86
N GLY A 504 -27.97 11.77 -4.68
CA GLY A 504 -28.24 13.14 -4.27
C GLY A 504 -27.24 13.56 -3.20
N GLU A 505 -26.62 14.70 -3.37
CA GLU A 505 -25.67 15.27 -2.43
C GLU A 505 -26.09 16.66 -1.95
N MET A 506 -25.85 16.91 -0.69
CA MET A 506 -25.93 18.23 -0.08
C MET A 506 -24.54 18.63 0.38
N TRP A 507 -24.06 19.76 -0.13
CA TRP A 507 -22.75 20.31 0.17
C TRP A 507 -22.91 21.62 0.93
N GLN A 508 -22.16 21.78 2.01
CA GLN A 508 -21.97 23.03 2.70
C GLN A 508 -20.48 23.32 2.80
N ILE A 509 -20.04 24.39 2.16
CA ILE A 509 -18.64 24.80 2.12
C ILE A 509 -18.54 26.16 2.82
N ARG A 510 -17.60 26.28 3.75
CA ARG A 510 -17.27 27.53 4.42
C ARG A 510 -15.78 27.76 4.34
N THR A 511 -15.39 28.89 3.77
CA THR A 511 -13.99 29.30 3.68
C THR A 511 -13.79 30.61 4.41
N ARG A 512 -12.66 30.73 5.11
CA ARG A 512 -12.21 31.98 5.71
C ARG A 512 -10.72 32.15 5.51
N SER A 513 -10.33 33.33 5.04
CA SER A 513 -8.93 33.75 4.97
C SER A 513 -8.78 34.91 5.93
N LEU A 514 -7.96 34.76 6.95
CA LEU A 514 -7.77 35.73 8.03
C LEU A 514 -6.34 36.25 7.93
N GLY A 515 -6.19 37.57 7.75
CA GLY A 515 -4.92 38.27 7.84
C GLY A 515 -4.41 38.41 9.27
N TYR A 516 -3.26 39.03 9.43
CA TYR A 516 -2.68 39.31 10.74
C TYR A 516 -3.61 40.19 11.59
N GLY A 517 -3.83 39.79 12.83
CA GLY A 517 -4.65 40.55 13.78
C GLY A 517 -6.17 40.44 13.58
N GLN A 518 -6.67 39.50 12.74
CA GLN A 518 -8.10 39.25 12.51
C GLN A 518 -8.62 37.99 13.20
#